data_4a6214bc504392ebe106e178db2780ad
#
_entry.id   4a6214bc504392ebe106e178db2780ad
#
_cell.length_a   1.000
_cell.length_b   1.000
_cell.length_c   1.000
_cell.angle_alpha   90.00
_cell.angle_beta   90.00
_cell.angle_gamma   90.00
#
_symmetry.space_group_name_H-M   'P 1'
#
loop_
_entity.id
_entity.type
_entity.pdbx_description
1 polymer ?
#
loop_
_entity_poly.entity_id
_entity_poly.type
_entity_poly.pdbx_seq_one_letter_code
_entity_poly.pdbx_strand_id
1 'polypeptide(L)'
;MTASDPFLLAADIDGTLLGDEQGEAGFRALRAQDPAAFRLAYVTGRYLHSVRDLVAAGRLPAPDFVCVNVGTEIFAWDDPGNAIGRKYAARIAPGWDLAAIYAAGVGEGIRPQDFGADQPPFQAGFDWDGQPASLAAMRKRLADHDRYRILPSYGEYIDVLPAGFGKGEAVLFLQQELGLPAERVVVAGDSGNDVEMFTTGLRGILPANALDELKVAAREAWHYHSPLPAGRGLLDGLRHFGFLEDWE
;
A
#
# COMPACT_ATOMS: atom_id res chain seq x y z
N MET A 1 -5.39 28.24 6.58
CA MET A 1 -5.51 27.54 5.27
C MET A 1 -6.98 27.32 5.04
N THR A 2 -7.52 27.76 3.92
CA THR A 2 -8.95 27.56 3.64
C THR A 2 -9.21 26.07 3.41
N ALA A 3 -10.28 25.53 4.02
CA ALA A 3 -10.70 24.12 3.97
C ALA A 3 -11.08 23.58 2.57
N SER A 4 -10.77 24.31 1.49
CA SER A 4 -11.31 24.05 0.16
C SER A 4 -10.37 23.37 -0.84
N ASP A 5 -9.09 23.16 -0.52
CA ASP A 5 -8.19 22.53 -1.48
C ASP A 5 -8.12 21.01 -1.23
N PRO A 6 -8.38 20.16 -2.23
CA PRO A 6 -8.38 18.72 -2.06
C PRO A 6 -7.00 18.20 -1.64
N PHE A 7 -6.98 17.21 -0.76
CA PHE A 7 -5.78 16.46 -0.38
C PHE A 7 -5.88 15.00 -0.85
N LEU A 8 -4.77 14.29 -0.85
CA LEU A 8 -4.74 12.84 -1.09
C LEU A 8 -4.57 12.12 0.26
N LEU A 9 -5.52 11.26 0.59
CA LEU A 9 -5.37 10.25 1.63
C LEU A 9 -4.97 8.92 0.97
N ALA A 10 -3.75 8.47 1.23
CA ALA A 10 -3.25 7.18 0.78
C ALA A 10 -3.15 6.24 2.00
N ALA A 11 -4.12 5.33 2.15
CA ALA A 11 -4.27 4.51 3.33
C ALA A 11 -4.16 3.02 3.01
N ASP A 12 -3.43 2.28 3.87
CA ASP A 12 -3.57 0.83 3.91
C ASP A 12 -4.97 0.44 4.40
N ILE A 13 -5.35 -0.82 4.15
CA ILE A 13 -6.68 -1.33 4.45
C ILE A 13 -6.68 -2.09 5.79
N ASP A 14 -5.91 -3.16 5.87
CA ASP A 14 -5.96 -4.11 6.99
C ASP A 14 -5.19 -3.59 8.19
N GLY A 15 -5.87 -3.47 9.35
CA GLY A 15 -5.27 -2.88 10.55
C GLY A 15 -5.20 -1.36 10.54
N THR A 16 -5.45 -0.69 9.40
CA THR A 16 -5.42 0.76 9.25
C THR A 16 -6.82 1.35 9.08
N LEU A 17 -7.58 0.91 8.08
CA LEU A 17 -8.99 1.27 7.89
C LEU A 17 -9.92 0.25 8.51
N LEU A 18 -9.63 -1.04 8.30
CA LEU A 18 -10.36 -2.17 8.84
C LEU A 18 -9.74 -2.65 10.16
N GLY A 19 -10.57 -3.23 11.04
CA GLY A 19 -10.16 -3.78 12.34
C GLY A 19 -10.81 -3.08 13.54
N ASP A 20 -11.64 -2.04 13.30
CA ASP A 20 -12.43 -1.35 14.31
C ASP A 20 -13.75 -0.88 13.70
N GLU A 21 -14.85 -1.52 14.06
CA GLU A 21 -16.17 -1.28 13.46
C GLU A 21 -16.63 0.19 13.56
N GLN A 22 -16.31 0.86 14.67
CA GLN A 22 -16.66 2.25 14.88
C GLN A 22 -15.86 3.16 13.94
N GLY A 23 -14.58 2.89 13.75
CA GLY A 23 -13.73 3.61 12.83
C GLY A 23 -14.13 3.39 11.37
N GLU A 24 -14.45 2.13 11.00
CA GLU A 24 -14.97 1.79 9.68
C GLU A 24 -16.26 2.57 9.36
N ALA A 25 -17.21 2.60 10.32
CA ALA A 25 -18.45 3.34 10.16
C ALA A 25 -18.22 4.85 10.04
N GLY A 26 -17.36 5.42 10.90
CA GLY A 26 -16.99 6.83 10.86
C GLY A 26 -16.32 7.24 9.54
N PHE A 27 -15.41 6.41 9.03
CA PHE A 27 -14.74 6.67 7.76
C PHE A 27 -15.70 6.62 6.56
N ARG A 28 -16.64 5.64 6.55
CA ARG A 28 -17.70 5.59 5.54
C ARG A 28 -18.59 6.83 5.59
N ALA A 29 -19.00 7.25 6.79
CA ALA A 29 -19.81 8.45 6.98
C ALA A 29 -19.10 9.72 6.50
N LEU A 30 -17.81 9.88 6.83
CA LEU A 30 -16.98 10.98 6.36
C LEU A 30 -16.95 11.04 4.83
N ARG A 31 -16.67 9.93 4.16
CA ARG A 31 -16.59 9.90 2.69
C ARG A 31 -17.94 10.14 2.02
N ALA A 32 -19.04 9.67 2.64
CA ALA A 32 -20.39 9.87 2.12
C ALA A 32 -20.87 11.32 2.27
N GLN A 33 -20.41 12.04 3.28
CA GLN A 33 -20.81 13.42 3.53
C GLN A 33 -20.27 14.39 2.47
N ASP A 34 -18.99 14.26 2.11
CA ASP A 34 -18.38 15.04 1.03
C ASP A 34 -17.36 14.16 0.25
N PRO A 35 -17.81 13.49 -0.82
CA PRO A 35 -16.92 12.67 -1.65
C PRO A 35 -15.80 13.46 -2.33
N ALA A 36 -15.95 14.79 -2.44
CA ALA A 36 -14.98 15.66 -3.11
C ALA A 36 -13.96 16.28 -2.13
N ALA A 37 -14.16 16.16 -0.82
CA ALA A 37 -13.30 16.77 0.20
C ALA A 37 -11.83 16.30 0.08
N PHE A 38 -11.63 15.07 -0.36
CA PHE A 38 -10.29 14.51 -0.58
C PHE A 38 -10.29 13.42 -1.65
N ARG A 39 -9.12 13.20 -2.25
CA ARG A 39 -8.86 12.02 -3.07
C ARG A 39 -8.49 10.86 -2.17
N LEU A 40 -9.09 9.70 -2.39
CA LEU A 40 -8.84 8.49 -1.62
C LEU A 40 -8.10 7.45 -2.46
N ALA A 41 -6.94 7.04 -1.99
CA ALA A 41 -6.20 5.90 -2.53
C ALA A 41 -6.08 4.80 -1.48
N TYR A 42 -6.54 3.59 -1.80
CA TYR A 42 -6.17 2.41 -1.02
C TYR A 42 -4.80 1.92 -1.48
N VAL A 43 -3.89 1.66 -0.54
CA VAL A 43 -2.51 1.22 -0.81
C VAL A 43 -2.25 -0.07 -0.03
N THR A 44 -2.47 -1.21 -0.67
CA THR A 44 -2.64 -2.48 0.04
C THR A 44 -1.83 -3.63 -0.58
N GLY A 45 -1.57 -4.67 0.23
CA GLY A 45 -1.09 -5.96 -0.26
C GLY A 45 -2.16 -6.81 -0.94
N ARG A 46 -3.43 -6.41 -0.83
CA ARG A 46 -4.55 -7.14 -1.44
C ARG A 46 -4.54 -7.04 -2.95
N TYR A 47 -5.21 -8.01 -3.60
CA TYR A 47 -5.54 -7.97 -5.03
C TYR A 47 -6.73 -7.04 -5.30
N LEU A 48 -6.84 -6.54 -6.52
CA LEU A 48 -7.91 -5.63 -6.93
C LEU A 48 -9.32 -6.20 -6.68
N HIS A 49 -9.54 -7.49 -7.00
CA HIS A 49 -10.85 -8.14 -6.79
C HIS A 49 -11.23 -8.12 -5.30
N SER A 50 -10.28 -8.40 -4.39
CA SER A 50 -10.53 -8.36 -2.94
C SER A 50 -10.93 -6.97 -2.45
N VAL A 51 -10.35 -5.90 -3.01
CA VAL A 51 -10.77 -4.52 -2.69
C VAL A 51 -12.17 -4.24 -3.24
N ARG A 52 -12.46 -4.69 -4.46
CA ARG A 52 -13.79 -4.56 -5.06
C ARG A 52 -14.87 -5.26 -4.23
N ASP A 53 -14.58 -6.44 -3.70
CA ASP A 53 -15.49 -7.17 -2.83
C ASP A 53 -15.79 -6.41 -1.53
N LEU A 54 -14.77 -5.77 -0.91
CA LEU A 54 -14.95 -4.94 0.28
C LEU A 54 -15.84 -3.72 0.00
N VAL A 55 -15.65 -3.07 -1.15
CA VAL A 55 -16.48 -1.94 -1.56
C VAL A 55 -17.91 -2.39 -1.89
N ALA A 56 -18.07 -3.49 -2.63
CA ALA A 56 -19.38 -4.05 -2.97
C ALA A 56 -20.16 -4.52 -1.73
N ALA A 57 -19.45 -5.03 -0.71
CA ALA A 57 -20.03 -5.39 0.58
C ALA A 57 -20.34 -4.18 1.49
N GLY A 58 -20.04 -2.96 1.05
CA GLY A 58 -20.25 -1.73 1.83
C GLY A 58 -19.31 -1.60 3.04
N ARG A 59 -18.23 -2.41 3.11
CA ARG A 59 -17.22 -2.33 4.17
C ARG A 59 -16.34 -1.08 4.02
N LEU A 60 -15.98 -0.76 2.79
CA LEU A 60 -15.17 0.41 2.43
C LEU A 60 -15.93 1.29 1.43
N PRO A 61 -15.77 2.63 1.47
CA PRO A 61 -16.28 3.49 0.41
C PRO A 61 -15.50 3.30 -0.89
N ALA A 62 -16.11 3.66 -2.03
CA ALA A 62 -15.40 3.66 -3.30
C ALA A 62 -14.23 4.66 -3.26
N PRO A 63 -13.00 4.24 -3.62
CA PRO A 63 -11.85 5.13 -3.68
C PRO A 63 -11.78 5.87 -5.02
N ASP A 64 -10.84 6.80 -5.17
CA ASP A 64 -10.46 7.35 -6.48
C ASP A 64 -9.39 6.45 -7.14
N PHE A 65 -8.48 5.88 -6.31
CA PHE A 65 -7.39 5.01 -6.77
C PHE A 65 -7.23 3.78 -5.87
N VAL A 66 -6.70 2.72 -6.44
CA VAL A 66 -6.27 1.53 -5.69
C VAL A 66 -4.86 1.15 -6.14
N CYS A 67 -3.93 1.13 -5.19
CA CYS A 67 -2.60 0.58 -5.35
C CYS A 67 -2.58 -0.81 -4.72
N VAL A 68 -2.51 -1.84 -5.52
CA VAL A 68 -2.60 -3.25 -5.09
C VAL A 68 -1.24 -3.94 -5.17
N ASN A 69 -1.19 -5.19 -4.70
CA ASN A 69 0.01 -6.02 -4.76
C ASN A 69 1.24 -5.29 -4.18
N VAL A 70 1.07 -4.77 -2.95
CA VAL A 70 2.11 -3.99 -2.24
C VAL A 70 2.55 -2.73 -3.02
N GLY A 71 1.65 -2.14 -3.82
CA GLY A 71 1.92 -0.91 -4.57
C GLY A 71 2.61 -1.12 -5.92
N THR A 72 2.65 -2.34 -6.46
CA THR A 72 3.23 -2.59 -7.79
C THR A 72 2.27 -2.31 -8.94
N GLU A 73 0.97 -2.15 -8.66
CA GLU A 73 -0.04 -1.81 -9.65
C GLU A 73 -0.94 -0.69 -9.13
N ILE A 74 -1.34 0.20 -10.02
CA ILE A 74 -2.28 1.30 -9.73
C ILE A 74 -3.48 1.21 -10.66
N PHE A 75 -4.67 1.39 -10.08
CA PHE A 75 -5.93 1.45 -10.81
C PHE A 75 -6.67 2.74 -10.44
N ALA A 76 -7.12 3.49 -11.43
CA ALA A 76 -8.15 4.50 -11.22
C ALA A 76 -9.51 3.77 -11.15
N TRP A 77 -10.30 4.07 -10.10
CA TRP A 77 -11.49 3.28 -9.79
C TRP A 77 -12.54 3.31 -10.91
N ASP A 78 -12.81 4.49 -11.45
CA ASP A 78 -13.84 4.72 -12.46
C ASP A 78 -13.28 4.85 -13.89
N ASP A 79 -11.99 4.51 -14.12
CA ASP A 79 -11.39 4.49 -15.47
C ASP A 79 -11.15 3.06 -15.96
N PRO A 80 -12.07 2.47 -16.76
CA PRO A 80 -11.87 1.14 -17.34
C PRO A 80 -10.60 1.03 -18.20
N GLY A 81 -10.16 2.16 -18.77
CA GLY A 81 -8.94 2.23 -19.57
C GLY A 81 -7.67 2.24 -18.71
N ASN A 82 -7.80 2.55 -17.43
CA ASN A 82 -6.69 2.62 -16.48
C ASN A 82 -5.45 3.34 -17.02
N ALA A 83 -5.63 4.56 -17.52
CA ALA A 83 -4.52 5.31 -18.15
C ALA A 83 -3.37 5.57 -17.17
N ILE A 84 -3.68 5.88 -15.90
CA ILE A 84 -2.69 6.12 -14.84
C ILE A 84 -1.91 4.84 -14.52
N GLY A 85 -2.58 3.69 -14.43
CA GLY A 85 -1.92 2.40 -14.20
C GLY A 85 -0.99 1.99 -15.34
N ARG A 86 -1.37 2.24 -16.60
CA ARG A 86 -0.46 2.00 -17.74
C ARG A 86 0.79 2.88 -17.69
N LYS A 87 0.66 4.14 -17.26
CA LYS A 87 1.82 5.03 -17.05
C LYS A 87 2.75 4.47 -15.97
N TYR A 88 2.17 4.02 -14.85
CA TYR A 88 2.94 3.45 -13.76
C TYR A 88 3.63 2.14 -14.18
N ALA A 89 2.91 1.23 -14.82
CA ALA A 89 3.44 -0.02 -15.34
C ALA A 89 4.62 0.21 -16.32
N ALA A 90 4.55 1.26 -17.16
CA ALA A 90 5.63 1.60 -18.09
C ALA A 90 6.93 2.04 -17.39
N ARG A 91 6.86 2.50 -16.12
CA ARG A 91 8.06 2.81 -15.30
C ARG A 91 8.71 1.55 -14.75
N ILE A 92 7.91 0.52 -14.43
CA ILE A 92 8.37 -0.75 -13.85
C ILE A 92 8.93 -1.69 -14.93
N ALA A 93 8.24 -1.78 -16.07
CA ALA A 93 8.53 -2.77 -17.13
C ALA A 93 9.99 -2.86 -17.59
N PRO A 94 10.77 -1.74 -17.71
CA PRO A 94 12.16 -1.79 -18.22
C PRO A 94 13.12 -2.51 -17.30
N GLY A 95 12.90 -3.23 -16.42
CA GLY A 95 13.84 -3.99 -15.57
C GLY A 95 13.24 -5.27 -15.04
N TRP A 96 12.00 -5.55 -15.45
CA TRP A 96 11.23 -6.66 -14.91
C TRP A 96 11.09 -7.79 -15.93
N ASP A 97 11.53 -8.98 -15.55
CA ASP A 97 11.37 -10.21 -16.33
C ASP A 97 10.82 -11.32 -15.40
N LEU A 98 9.50 -11.44 -15.38
CA LEU A 98 8.79 -12.40 -14.52
C LEU A 98 9.23 -13.85 -14.80
N ALA A 99 9.43 -14.21 -16.08
CA ALA A 99 9.82 -15.57 -16.44
C ALA A 99 11.25 -15.90 -15.96
N ALA A 100 12.19 -14.95 -16.12
CA ALA A 100 13.55 -15.09 -15.61
C ALA A 100 13.58 -15.18 -14.08
N ILE A 101 12.73 -14.40 -13.38
CA ILE A 101 12.63 -14.43 -11.92
C ILE A 101 12.15 -15.80 -11.44
N TYR A 102 11.08 -16.35 -12.04
CA TYR A 102 10.61 -17.69 -11.70
C TYR A 102 11.67 -18.75 -11.99
N ALA A 103 12.33 -18.67 -13.15
CA ALA A 103 13.38 -19.65 -13.50
C ALA A 103 14.57 -19.63 -12.51
N ALA A 104 14.99 -18.44 -12.06
CA ALA A 104 16.09 -18.28 -11.13
C ALA A 104 15.66 -18.49 -9.66
N GLY A 105 14.41 -18.19 -9.30
CA GLY A 105 13.91 -18.25 -7.94
C GLY A 105 13.72 -19.69 -7.42
N VAL A 106 13.30 -20.61 -8.29
CA VAL A 106 13.03 -22.01 -7.93
C VAL A 106 14.30 -22.72 -7.44
N GLY A 107 14.15 -23.53 -6.40
CA GLY A 107 15.23 -24.31 -5.84
C GLY A 107 14.78 -25.23 -4.70
N GLU A 108 15.73 -25.83 -4.01
CA GLU A 108 15.41 -26.65 -2.84
C GLU A 108 14.67 -25.80 -1.80
N GLY A 109 13.52 -26.29 -1.35
CA GLY A 109 12.64 -25.60 -0.39
C GLY A 109 11.89 -24.39 -0.93
N ILE A 110 11.99 -24.04 -2.24
CA ILE A 110 11.30 -22.92 -2.84
C ILE A 110 10.59 -23.35 -4.13
N ARG A 111 9.28 -23.09 -4.22
CA ARG A 111 8.43 -23.42 -5.37
C ARG A 111 7.63 -22.21 -5.81
N PRO A 112 7.32 -22.04 -7.11
CA PRO A 112 6.44 -20.98 -7.58
C PRO A 112 5.04 -21.15 -6.96
N GLN A 113 4.44 -20.05 -6.55
CA GLN A 113 3.00 -20.04 -6.30
C GLN A 113 2.25 -20.07 -7.63
N ASP A 114 1.12 -20.77 -7.64
CA ASP A 114 0.21 -20.77 -8.79
C ASP A 114 -0.93 -19.78 -8.58
N PHE A 115 -0.83 -18.62 -9.19
CA PHE A 115 -1.87 -17.59 -9.17
C PHE A 115 -2.90 -17.78 -10.28
N GLY A 116 -2.70 -18.74 -11.18
CA GLY A 116 -3.60 -18.94 -12.31
C GLY A 116 -3.78 -17.69 -13.16
N ALA A 117 -5.05 -17.31 -13.39
CA ALA A 117 -5.40 -16.10 -14.14
C ALA A 117 -5.15 -14.79 -13.37
N ASP A 118 -4.93 -14.85 -12.07
CA ASP A 118 -4.74 -13.68 -11.20
C ASP A 118 -3.26 -13.35 -10.97
N GLN A 119 -2.35 -13.91 -11.79
CA GLN A 119 -0.92 -13.63 -11.71
C GLN A 119 -0.64 -12.12 -11.82
N PRO A 120 -0.12 -11.48 -10.76
CA PRO A 120 0.26 -10.07 -10.84
C PRO A 120 1.42 -9.87 -11.84
N PRO A 121 1.37 -8.84 -12.70
CA PRO A 121 2.41 -8.64 -13.72
C PRO A 121 3.77 -8.29 -13.14
N PHE A 122 3.81 -7.70 -11.93
CA PHE A 122 5.03 -7.19 -11.29
C PHE A 122 5.27 -7.79 -9.90
N GLN A 123 4.83 -9.01 -9.68
CA GLN A 123 5.10 -9.79 -8.47
C GLN A 123 5.33 -11.24 -8.85
N ALA A 124 6.40 -11.85 -8.36
CA ALA A 124 6.62 -13.29 -8.42
C ALA A 124 6.53 -13.85 -7.00
N GLY A 125 5.53 -14.68 -6.75
CA GLY A 125 5.30 -15.34 -5.46
C GLY A 125 5.86 -16.76 -5.43
N PHE A 126 6.38 -17.14 -4.29
CA PHE A 126 6.91 -18.48 -4.04
C PHE A 126 6.46 -19.01 -2.68
N ASP A 127 6.16 -20.30 -2.63
CA ASP A 127 6.10 -21.05 -1.37
C ASP A 127 7.52 -21.36 -0.89
N TRP A 128 7.73 -21.28 0.42
CA TRP A 128 9.03 -21.39 1.04
C TRP A 128 8.99 -22.33 2.26
N ASP A 129 10.03 -23.13 2.44
CA ASP A 129 10.19 -24.07 3.57
C ASP A 129 10.59 -23.40 4.90
N GLY A 130 10.69 -22.08 4.93
CA GLY A 130 11.10 -21.31 6.11
C GLY A 130 12.60 -21.39 6.43
N GLN A 131 13.41 -22.09 5.62
CA GLN A 131 14.83 -22.28 5.94
C GLN A 131 15.69 -21.11 5.44
N PRO A 132 16.51 -20.48 6.30
CA PRO A 132 17.40 -19.39 5.87
C PRO A 132 18.35 -19.77 4.75
N ALA A 133 18.74 -21.06 4.64
CA ALA A 133 19.64 -21.56 3.62
C ALA A 133 19.02 -21.51 2.21
N SER A 134 17.75 -21.92 2.07
CA SER A 134 17.04 -21.88 0.78
C SER A 134 16.82 -20.43 0.33
N LEU A 135 16.47 -19.51 1.25
CA LEU A 135 16.36 -18.07 0.95
C LEU A 135 17.71 -17.47 0.50
N ALA A 136 18.81 -17.80 1.19
CA ALA A 136 20.15 -17.34 0.81
C ALA A 136 20.57 -17.86 -0.58
N ALA A 137 20.24 -19.12 -0.89
CA ALA A 137 20.47 -19.70 -2.21
C ALA A 137 19.65 -19.01 -3.31
N MET A 138 18.37 -18.69 -3.03
CA MET A 138 17.53 -17.91 -3.96
C MET A 138 18.12 -16.53 -4.22
N ARG A 139 18.50 -15.80 -3.15
CA ARG A 139 19.14 -14.48 -3.28
C ARG A 139 20.40 -14.52 -4.14
N LYS A 140 21.19 -15.58 -4.01
CA LYS A 140 22.40 -15.77 -4.84
C LYS A 140 22.07 -16.05 -6.31
N ARG A 141 20.99 -16.78 -6.61
CA ARG A 141 20.55 -17.06 -8.00
C ARG A 141 19.94 -15.84 -8.66
N LEU A 142 19.16 -15.05 -7.90
CA LEU A 142 18.61 -13.76 -8.35
C LEU A 142 19.65 -12.63 -8.22
N ALA A 143 20.91 -12.86 -8.54
CA ALA A 143 22.11 -12.06 -8.21
C ALA A 143 22.04 -10.57 -8.62
N ASP A 144 21.01 -10.11 -9.29
CA ASP A 144 20.78 -8.71 -9.65
C ASP A 144 19.97 -8.00 -8.54
N HIS A 145 20.57 -7.92 -7.35
CA HIS A 145 19.95 -7.41 -6.13
C HIS A 145 19.45 -5.96 -6.23
N ASP A 146 19.98 -5.19 -7.18
CA ASP A 146 19.58 -3.80 -7.40
C ASP A 146 18.25 -3.70 -8.18
N ARG A 147 17.80 -4.80 -8.81
CA ARG A 147 16.57 -4.85 -9.61
C ARG A 147 15.37 -5.44 -8.86
N TYR A 148 15.63 -6.26 -7.85
CA TYR A 148 14.58 -7.03 -7.19
C TYR A 148 14.64 -6.87 -5.68
N ARG A 149 13.48 -6.73 -5.08
CA ARG A 149 13.30 -6.80 -3.64
C ARG A 149 12.70 -8.16 -3.29
N ILE A 150 13.35 -8.91 -2.41
CA ILE A 150 12.94 -10.23 -1.97
C ILE A 150 12.39 -10.11 -0.55
N LEU A 151 11.09 -10.33 -0.39
CA LEU A 151 10.34 -10.17 0.85
C LEU A 151 9.87 -11.54 1.35
N PRO A 152 10.52 -12.13 2.33
CA PRO A 152 9.97 -13.29 3.03
C PRO A 152 8.85 -12.86 3.97
N SER A 153 7.78 -13.64 4.04
CA SER A 153 6.64 -13.40 4.91
C SER A 153 6.16 -14.69 5.56
N TYR A 154 5.75 -14.58 6.83
CA TYR A 154 5.19 -15.65 7.66
C TYR A 154 6.04 -16.96 7.76
N GLY A 155 7.26 -16.97 7.26
CA GLY A 155 8.09 -18.18 7.20
C GLY A 155 7.64 -19.22 6.15
N GLU A 156 6.69 -18.89 5.30
CA GLU A 156 6.04 -19.78 4.34
C GLU A 156 6.05 -19.23 2.91
N TYR A 157 6.22 -17.91 2.75
CA TYR A 157 6.11 -17.24 1.45
C TYR A 157 7.29 -16.33 1.17
N ILE A 158 7.58 -16.15 -0.10
CA ILE A 158 8.53 -15.14 -0.59
C ILE A 158 7.87 -14.42 -1.76
N ASP A 159 7.82 -13.09 -1.67
CA ASP A 159 7.50 -12.22 -2.78
C ASP A 159 8.76 -11.60 -3.36
N VAL A 160 8.89 -11.65 -4.67
CA VAL A 160 9.90 -10.89 -5.42
C VAL A 160 9.18 -9.76 -6.14
N LEU A 161 9.59 -8.53 -5.84
CA LEU A 161 9.03 -7.30 -6.37
C LEU A 161 10.11 -6.49 -7.10
N PRO A 162 9.76 -5.59 -8.01
CA PRO A 162 10.70 -4.65 -8.60
C PRO A 162 11.33 -3.77 -7.52
N ALA A 163 12.65 -3.62 -7.52
CA ALA A 163 13.33 -2.71 -6.60
C ALA A 163 12.92 -1.26 -6.88
N GLY A 164 12.72 -0.48 -5.81
CA GLY A 164 12.29 0.91 -5.91
C GLY A 164 10.81 1.10 -6.24
N PHE A 165 10.03 0.01 -6.35
CA PHE A 165 8.59 0.06 -6.54
C PHE A 165 7.88 -0.66 -5.40
N GLY A 166 6.94 0.03 -4.78
CA GLY A 166 6.17 -0.44 -3.66
C GLY A 166 5.16 0.60 -3.22
N LYS A 167 4.62 0.45 -2.00
CA LYS A 167 3.59 1.36 -1.47
C LYS A 167 4.03 2.83 -1.49
N GLY A 168 5.28 3.12 -1.12
CA GLY A 168 5.82 4.49 -1.09
C GLY A 168 5.91 5.11 -2.47
N GLU A 169 6.53 4.41 -3.44
CA GLU A 169 6.64 4.93 -4.83
C GLU A 169 5.28 5.08 -5.50
N ALA A 170 4.31 4.17 -5.24
CA ALA A 170 2.96 4.29 -5.76
C ALA A 170 2.28 5.59 -5.28
N VAL A 171 2.45 5.95 -4.00
CA VAL A 171 1.91 7.20 -3.44
C VAL A 171 2.61 8.42 -4.04
N LEU A 172 3.94 8.41 -4.15
CA LEU A 172 4.69 9.52 -4.77
C LEU A 172 4.32 9.69 -6.25
N PHE A 173 4.11 8.59 -6.96
CA PHE A 173 3.62 8.65 -8.33
C PHE A 173 2.22 9.28 -8.43
N LEU A 174 1.27 8.88 -7.57
CA LEU A 174 -0.05 9.50 -7.51
C LEU A 174 0.03 10.99 -7.15
N GLN A 175 0.86 11.35 -6.17
CA GLN A 175 1.11 12.74 -5.79
C GLN A 175 1.55 13.57 -7.01
N GLN A 176 2.51 13.06 -7.77
CA GLN A 176 3.03 13.72 -8.97
C GLN A 176 1.97 13.86 -10.08
N GLU A 177 1.24 12.78 -10.38
CA GLU A 177 0.20 12.78 -11.42
C GLU A 177 -0.98 13.70 -11.09
N LEU A 178 -1.28 13.87 -9.78
CA LEU A 178 -2.32 14.78 -9.30
C LEU A 178 -1.81 16.22 -9.11
N GLY A 179 -0.52 16.48 -9.24
CA GLY A 179 0.08 17.81 -9.05
C GLY A 179 -0.04 18.33 -7.61
N LEU A 180 -0.08 17.43 -6.62
CA LEU A 180 -0.27 17.82 -5.22
C LEU A 180 1.07 18.12 -4.54
N PRO A 181 1.17 19.21 -3.75
CA PRO A 181 2.33 19.43 -2.90
C PRO A 181 2.35 18.42 -1.74
N ALA A 182 3.53 18.17 -1.16
CA ALA A 182 3.69 17.13 -0.13
C ALA A 182 2.79 17.36 1.11
N GLU A 183 2.54 18.62 1.46
CA GLU A 183 1.69 19.01 2.59
C GLU A 183 0.21 18.64 2.39
N ARG A 184 -0.17 18.29 1.16
CA ARG A 184 -1.51 17.87 0.77
C ARG A 184 -1.62 16.36 0.54
N VAL A 185 -0.62 15.60 0.98
CA VAL A 185 -0.65 14.14 0.93
C VAL A 185 -0.45 13.59 2.33
N VAL A 186 -1.33 12.67 2.71
CA VAL A 186 -1.28 11.96 3.99
C VAL A 186 -1.24 10.47 3.71
N VAL A 187 -0.28 9.79 4.31
CA VAL A 187 -0.22 8.32 4.29
C VAL A 187 -0.69 7.75 5.61
N ALA A 188 -1.29 6.56 5.59
CA ALA A 188 -1.66 5.85 6.80
C ALA A 188 -1.36 4.36 6.65
N GLY A 189 -0.83 3.74 7.71
CA GLY A 189 -0.43 2.34 7.71
C GLY A 189 -0.21 1.83 9.12
N ASP A 190 -0.10 0.50 9.28
CA ASP A 190 0.05 -0.16 10.57
C ASP A 190 1.18 -1.20 10.64
N SER A 191 1.74 -1.63 9.52
CA SER A 191 2.66 -2.78 9.47
C SER A 191 3.93 -2.55 8.65
N GLY A 192 4.83 -3.52 8.60
CA GLY A 192 6.13 -3.40 7.95
C GLY A 192 6.06 -3.15 6.46
N ASN A 193 5.01 -3.60 5.77
CA ASN A 193 4.84 -3.33 4.34
C ASN A 193 4.47 -1.86 4.05
N ASP A 194 4.15 -1.05 5.10
CA ASP A 194 3.85 0.38 5.01
C ASP A 194 5.07 1.27 5.23
N VAL A 195 6.17 0.73 5.75
CA VAL A 195 7.40 1.48 6.07
C VAL A 195 7.82 2.40 4.93
N GLU A 196 7.71 1.94 3.69
CA GLU A 196 8.08 2.74 2.52
C GLU A 196 7.25 4.03 2.40
N MET A 197 5.96 4.01 2.74
CA MET A 197 5.14 5.22 2.73
C MET A 197 5.63 6.25 3.74
N PHE A 198 6.09 5.79 4.91
CA PHE A 198 6.59 6.67 5.98
C PHE A 198 8.03 7.17 5.76
N THR A 199 8.74 6.63 4.80
CA THR A 199 10.08 7.12 4.41
C THR A 199 10.05 8.08 3.23
N THR A 200 8.87 8.44 2.72
CA THR A 200 8.69 9.38 1.59
C THR A 200 8.83 10.85 1.95
N GLY A 201 8.86 11.21 3.24
CA GLY A 201 8.80 12.59 3.70
C GLY A 201 7.38 13.19 3.75
N LEU A 202 6.34 12.38 3.49
CA LEU A 202 4.95 12.78 3.58
C LEU A 202 4.43 12.70 5.02
N ARG A 203 3.34 13.41 5.33
CA ARG A 203 2.65 13.28 6.62
C ARG A 203 2.13 11.87 6.78
N GLY A 204 2.38 11.25 7.94
CA GLY A 204 2.00 9.88 8.22
C GLY A 204 1.13 9.73 9.46
N ILE A 205 0.13 8.85 9.40
CA ILE A 205 -0.75 8.50 10.51
C ILE A 205 -0.55 7.03 10.85
N LEU A 206 -0.20 6.75 12.10
CA LEU A 206 -0.10 5.40 12.65
C LEU A 206 -1.22 5.20 13.68
N PRO A 207 -2.09 4.19 13.53
CA PRO A 207 -3.04 3.83 14.59
C PRO A 207 -2.33 3.18 15.78
N ALA A 208 -2.99 3.11 16.92
CA ALA A 208 -2.44 2.54 18.16
C ALA A 208 -1.97 1.08 18.00
N ASN A 209 -2.63 0.31 17.15
CA ASN A 209 -2.30 -1.09 16.84
C ASN A 209 -1.13 -1.24 15.85
N ALA A 210 -0.52 -0.16 15.37
CA ALA A 210 0.62 -0.25 14.48
C ALA A 210 1.74 -1.10 15.10
N LEU A 211 2.41 -1.91 14.26
CA LEU A 211 3.50 -2.79 14.69
C LEU A 211 4.77 -1.98 15.00
N ASP A 212 5.60 -2.54 15.87
CA ASP A 212 6.81 -1.86 16.34
C ASP A 212 7.80 -1.53 15.22
N GLU A 213 7.88 -2.37 14.19
CA GLU A 213 8.72 -2.12 13.03
C GLU A 213 8.35 -0.83 12.29
N LEU A 214 7.04 -0.56 12.13
CA LEU A 214 6.58 0.70 11.55
C LEU A 214 6.80 1.87 12.51
N LYS A 215 6.52 1.71 13.80
CA LYS A 215 6.77 2.74 14.82
C LYS A 215 8.23 3.17 14.88
N VAL A 216 9.15 2.23 14.63
CA VAL A 216 10.60 2.52 14.56
C VAL A 216 10.95 3.34 13.32
N ALA A 217 10.33 3.04 12.17
CA ALA A 217 10.56 3.76 10.92
C ALA A 217 9.89 5.15 10.90
N ALA A 218 8.75 5.31 11.59
CA ALA A 218 7.92 6.51 11.58
C ALA A 218 8.16 7.41 12.78
N ARG A 219 9.39 7.88 12.99
CA ARG A 219 9.78 8.73 14.16
C ARG A 219 9.90 10.21 13.85
N GLU A 220 9.67 10.60 12.62
CA GLU A 220 9.80 11.99 12.19
C GLU A 220 8.66 12.87 12.76
N ALA A 221 8.91 14.16 12.93
CA ALA A 221 7.95 15.08 13.53
C ALA A 221 6.65 15.27 12.72
N TRP A 222 6.65 14.86 11.45
CA TRP A 222 5.46 14.88 10.58
C TRP A 222 4.68 13.55 10.60
N HIS A 223 5.05 12.62 11.50
CA HIS A 223 4.28 11.40 11.74
C HIS A 223 3.49 11.52 13.03
N TYR A 224 2.21 11.22 12.96
CA TYR A 224 1.31 11.23 14.09
C TYR A 224 0.98 9.81 14.54
N HIS A 225 1.26 9.51 15.80
CA HIS A 225 0.93 8.26 16.46
C HIS A 225 -0.37 8.44 17.24
N SER A 226 -1.49 7.98 16.66
CA SER A 226 -2.78 8.05 17.33
C SER A 226 -2.87 7.09 18.51
N PRO A 227 -3.49 7.48 19.62
CA PRO A 227 -3.82 6.55 20.72
C PRO A 227 -5.02 5.64 20.40
N LEU A 228 -5.69 5.85 19.27
CA LEU A 228 -6.88 5.09 18.84
C LEU A 228 -6.52 4.05 17.79
N PRO A 229 -7.20 2.88 17.76
CA PRO A 229 -6.89 1.81 16.82
C PRO A 229 -7.50 2.07 15.43
N ALA A 230 -6.89 1.48 14.41
CA ALA A 230 -7.40 1.33 13.04
C ALA A 230 -8.09 2.60 12.51
N GLY A 231 -9.30 2.46 11.95
CA GLY A 231 -10.04 3.57 11.36
C GLY A 231 -10.29 4.75 12.31
N ARG A 232 -10.46 4.54 13.63
CA ARG A 232 -10.51 5.65 14.59
C ARG A 232 -9.18 6.38 14.68
N GLY A 233 -8.06 5.66 14.66
CA GLY A 233 -6.73 6.24 14.64
C GLY A 233 -6.47 7.08 13.39
N LEU A 234 -6.95 6.62 12.24
CA LEU A 234 -6.91 7.39 11.00
C LEU A 234 -7.70 8.70 11.11
N LEU A 235 -8.95 8.64 11.57
CA LEU A 235 -9.80 9.83 11.73
C LEU A 235 -9.20 10.84 12.71
N ASP A 236 -8.64 10.36 13.81
CA ASP A 236 -7.93 11.17 14.80
C ASP A 236 -6.70 11.87 14.19
N GLY A 237 -5.90 11.15 13.41
CA GLY A 237 -4.75 11.73 12.71
C GLY A 237 -5.12 12.75 11.64
N LEU A 238 -6.21 12.56 10.91
CA LEU A 238 -6.72 13.56 9.97
C LEU A 238 -7.14 14.85 10.67
N ARG A 239 -7.74 14.78 11.87
CA ARG A 239 -8.02 15.96 12.71
C ARG A 239 -6.73 16.62 13.20
N HIS A 240 -5.78 15.83 13.68
CA HIS A 240 -4.47 16.34 14.13
C HIS A 240 -3.78 17.18 13.04
N PHE A 241 -3.85 16.77 11.79
CA PHE A 241 -3.28 17.51 10.67
C PHE A 241 -4.18 18.63 10.13
N GLY A 242 -5.38 18.83 10.69
CA GLY A 242 -6.32 19.88 10.28
C GLY A 242 -7.00 19.62 8.94
N PHE A 243 -7.11 18.35 8.52
CA PHE A 243 -7.86 17.97 7.31
C PHE A 243 -9.35 17.72 7.60
N LEU A 244 -9.71 17.53 8.85
CA LEU A 244 -11.10 17.45 9.31
C LEU A 244 -11.34 18.54 10.36
N GLU A 245 -12.49 19.22 10.27
CA GLU A 245 -13.01 20.03 11.37
C GLU A 245 -13.53 19.10 12.48
N ASP A 246 -13.73 19.63 13.70
CA ASP A 246 -14.22 18.84 14.82
C ASP A 246 -15.59 18.21 14.47
N TRP A 247 -15.61 16.91 14.41
CA TRP A 247 -16.82 16.09 14.30
C TRP A 247 -17.26 15.73 15.71
N GLU A 248 -18.41 16.22 16.11
CA GLU A 248 -19.12 15.74 17.30
C GLU A 248 -19.84 14.40 17.05
#